data_94cde5885c20e7681d649721f1047462
#
_entry.id   94cde5885c20e7681d649721f1047462
#
_cell.length_a   1.000
_cell.length_b   1.000
_cell.length_c   1.000
_cell.angle_alpha   90.00
_cell.angle_beta   90.00
_cell.angle_gamma   90.00
#
_symmetry.space_group_name_H-M   'P 1'
#
loop_
_entity.id
_entity.type
_entity.pdbx_description
1 polymer ?
#
loop_
_entity_poly.entity_id
_entity_poly.type
_entity_poly.pdbx_seq_one_letter_code
_entity_poly.pdbx_strand_id
1 'polypeptide(L)'
;MSSDLLVVVVGALATALALAFGMPQWLRIRRTGSVAGVSLPSITNTLISTTAWLLYGLQLRDVWVFAMSLAGLPALLATFVVVLRHGEDRAGMWIPVAWASLLTAAAVAAPWAPAAFPVILGGSILWYVAPAAITAWRSPDISGIASGTWLLLVLDGVLAGGYGVLADVPASVTYAVLAILGALVVLTRVWWRWAPQCGECAPVARCNCYA
;
A
#
# COMPACT_ATOMS: atom_id res chain seq x y z
N MET A 1 -0.37 14.77 -27.75
CA MET A 1 0.28 13.54 -27.22
C MET A 1 -0.70 12.43 -27.48
N SER A 2 -0.32 11.36 -28.18
CA SER A 2 -1.23 10.25 -28.44
C SER A 2 -1.60 9.56 -27.10
N SER A 3 -2.81 8.99 -27.00
CA SER A 3 -3.25 8.24 -25.83
C SER A 3 -2.24 7.17 -25.42
N ASP A 4 -1.63 6.51 -26.40
CA ASP A 4 -0.65 5.46 -26.20
C ASP A 4 0.63 5.95 -25.50
N LEU A 5 1.10 7.16 -25.84
CA LEU A 5 2.25 7.75 -25.17
C LEU A 5 1.95 8.06 -23.69
N LEU A 6 0.73 8.53 -23.38
CA LEU A 6 0.30 8.77 -22.01
C LEU A 6 0.27 7.47 -21.19
N VAL A 7 -0.29 6.38 -21.73
CA VAL A 7 -0.32 5.07 -21.09
C VAL A 7 1.10 4.61 -20.78
N VAL A 8 2.03 4.71 -21.74
CA VAL A 8 3.43 4.31 -21.53
C VAL A 8 4.10 5.15 -20.44
N VAL A 9 3.94 6.48 -20.48
CA VAL A 9 4.58 7.38 -19.50
C VAL A 9 4.03 7.12 -18.09
N VAL A 10 2.71 7.04 -17.93
CA VAL A 10 2.08 6.82 -16.63
C VAL A 10 2.42 5.43 -16.10
N GLY A 11 2.40 4.38 -16.94
CA GLY A 11 2.78 3.03 -16.57
C GLY A 11 4.25 2.92 -16.13
N ALA A 12 5.16 3.60 -16.85
CA ALA A 12 6.58 3.64 -16.48
C ALA A 12 6.80 4.36 -15.14
N LEU A 13 6.14 5.50 -14.92
CA LEU A 13 6.22 6.24 -13.64
C LEU A 13 5.67 5.43 -12.48
N ALA A 14 4.52 4.77 -12.66
CA ALA A 14 3.93 3.90 -11.64
C ALA A 14 4.85 2.70 -11.33
N THR A 15 5.48 2.10 -12.35
CA THR A 15 6.47 1.01 -12.16
C THR A 15 7.69 1.50 -11.38
N ALA A 16 8.23 2.67 -11.71
CA ALA A 16 9.36 3.26 -10.99
C ALA A 16 9.00 3.57 -9.52
N LEU A 17 7.78 4.04 -9.26
CA LEU A 17 7.29 4.27 -7.91
C LEU A 17 7.12 2.95 -7.13
N ALA A 18 6.62 1.89 -7.77
CA ALA A 18 6.48 0.56 -7.16
C ALA A 18 7.85 -0.02 -6.72
N LEU A 19 8.91 0.18 -7.52
CA LEU A 19 10.28 -0.13 -7.11
C LEU A 19 10.70 0.65 -5.85
N ALA A 20 10.39 1.95 -5.81
CA ALA A 20 10.76 2.80 -4.69
C ALA A 20 10.02 2.44 -3.40
N PHE A 21 8.77 1.97 -3.51
CA PHE A 21 7.90 1.69 -2.36
C PHE A 21 8.39 0.51 -1.49
N GLY A 22 8.95 -0.54 -2.11
CA GLY A 22 9.44 -1.72 -1.40
C GLY A 22 10.82 -1.54 -0.73
N MET A 23 11.62 -0.60 -1.23
CA MET A 23 13.02 -0.41 -0.82
C MET A 23 13.21 0.08 0.62
N PRO A 24 12.45 1.06 1.15
CA PRO A 24 12.70 1.62 2.48
C PRO A 24 12.61 0.56 3.59
N GLN A 25 11.61 -0.31 3.54
CA GLN A 25 11.42 -1.37 4.53
C GLN A 25 12.57 -2.39 4.49
N TRP A 26 12.94 -2.83 3.30
CA TRP A 26 14.06 -3.75 3.11
C TRP A 26 15.39 -3.15 3.59
N LEU A 27 15.68 -1.90 3.21
CA LEU A 27 16.88 -1.19 3.62
C LEU A 27 16.94 -0.98 5.15
N ARG A 28 15.80 -0.67 5.77
CA ARG A 28 15.70 -0.55 7.22
C ARG A 28 16.06 -1.87 7.90
N ILE A 29 15.46 -2.97 7.49
CA ILE A 29 15.77 -4.30 8.06
C ILE A 29 17.25 -4.64 7.87
N ARG A 30 17.80 -4.39 6.68
CA ARG A 30 19.24 -4.63 6.43
C ARG A 30 20.16 -3.79 7.31
N ARG A 31 19.80 -2.54 7.58
CA ARG A 31 20.63 -1.62 8.39
C ARG A 31 20.51 -1.89 9.88
N THR A 32 19.34 -2.22 10.37
CA THR A 32 19.07 -2.39 11.80
C THR A 32 19.20 -3.83 12.28
N GLY A 33 19.15 -4.81 11.37
CA GLY A 33 19.05 -6.23 11.72
C GLY A 33 17.74 -6.61 12.44
N SER A 34 16.79 -5.66 12.56
CA SER A 34 15.59 -5.83 13.37
C SER A 34 14.34 -5.93 12.50
N VAL A 35 13.50 -6.90 12.81
CA VAL A 35 12.14 -7.06 12.24
C VAL A 35 11.04 -6.55 13.18
N ALA A 36 11.42 -5.89 14.29
CA ALA A 36 10.46 -5.38 15.26
C ALA A 36 9.43 -4.45 14.61
N GLY A 37 8.15 -4.67 14.91
CA GLY A 37 7.03 -3.92 14.35
C GLY A 37 6.61 -4.34 12.94
N VAL A 38 7.23 -5.36 12.36
CA VAL A 38 6.82 -5.91 11.05
C VAL A 38 5.97 -7.15 11.29
N SER A 39 4.70 -7.06 10.91
CA SER A 39 3.72 -8.15 11.08
C SER A 39 3.85 -9.17 9.95
N LEU A 40 4.09 -10.46 10.31
CA LEU A 40 4.13 -11.55 9.34
C LEU A 40 2.81 -11.71 8.57
N PRO A 41 1.61 -11.65 9.20
CA PRO A 41 0.34 -11.67 8.47
C PRO A 41 0.22 -10.53 7.44
N SER A 42 0.65 -9.31 7.79
CA SER A 42 0.59 -8.16 6.89
C SER A 42 1.47 -8.35 5.64
N ILE A 43 2.71 -8.79 5.83
CA ILE A 43 3.63 -9.08 4.71
C ILE A 43 3.12 -10.22 3.85
N THR A 44 2.54 -11.27 4.47
CA THR A 44 1.94 -12.39 3.75
C THR A 44 0.76 -11.93 2.90
N ASN A 45 -0.13 -11.09 3.45
CA ASN A 45 -1.23 -10.48 2.69
C ASN A 45 -0.73 -9.67 1.49
N THR A 46 0.30 -8.85 1.71
CA THR A 46 0.89 -8.06 0.65
C THR A 46 1.50 -8.95 -0.44
N LEU A 47 2.17 -10.04 -0.05
CA LEU A 47 2.74 -11.00 -1.02
C LEU A 47 1.66 -11.70 -1.84
N ILE A 48 0.57 -12.15 -1.20
CA ILE A 48 -0.60 -12.75 -1.87
C ILE A 48 -1.21 -11.74 -2.85
N SER A 49 -1.44 -10.50 -2.41
CA SER A 49 -2.01 -9.45 -3.25
C SER A 49 -1.10 -9.11 -4.44
N THR A 50 0.20 -8.93 -4.21
CA THR A 50 1.17 -8.62 -5.28
C THR A 50 1.24 -9.76 -6.29
N THR A 51 1.20 -11.02 -5.83
CA THR A 51 1.16 -12.19 -6.72
C THR A 51 -0.14 -12.22 -7.53
N ALA A 52 -1.28 -11.92 -6.91
CA ALA A 52 -2.56 -11.85 -7.60
C ALA A 52 -2.59 -10.72 -8.65
N TRP A 53 -2.00 -9.54 -8.35
CA TRP A 53 -1.83 -8.45 -9.31
C TRP A 53 -0.92 -8.84 -10.49
N LEU A 54 0.17 -9.58 -10.22
CA LEU A 54 1.07 -10.09 -11.25
C LEU A 54 0.33 -11.03 -12.21
N LEU A 55 -0.43 -11.99 -11.66
CA LEU A 55 -1.23 -12.93 -12.45
C LEU A 55 -2.34 -12.22 -13.23
N TYR A 56 -2.96 -11.21 -12.63
CA TYR A 56 -3.96 -10.38 -13.30
C TYR A 56 -3.37 -9.61 -14.49
N GLY A 57 -2.20 -9.02 -14.33
CA GLY A 57 -1.48 -8.38 -15.44
C GLY A 57 -1.15 -9.35 -16.58
N LEU A 58 -0.73 -10.57 -16.26
CA LEU A 58 -0.52 -11.64 -17.25
C LEU A 58 -1.82 -12.03 -17.96
N GLN A 59 -2.92 -12.18 -17.23
CA GLN A 59 -4.23 -12.53 -17.78
C GLN A 59 -4.76 -11.44 -18.73
N LEU A 60 -4.59 -10.18 -18.37
CA LEU A 60 -4.96 -9.05 -19.22
C LEU A 60 -3.99 -8.84 -20.38
N ARG A 61 -2.82 -9.49 -20.37
CA ARG A 61 -1.68 -9.19 -21.26
C ARG A 61 -1.23 -7.73 -21.16
N ASP A 62 -1.37 -7.16 -19.97
CA ASP A 62 -1.02 -5.78 -19.67
C ASP A 62 0.40 -5.72 -19.09
N VAL A 63 1.32 -5.20 -19.89
CA VAL A 63 2.74 -5.13 -19.54
C VAL A 63 3.00 -4.24 -18.32
N TRP A 64 2.20 -3.20 -18.11
CA TRP A 64 2.44 -2.25 -17.03
C TRP A 64 1.88 -2.74 -15.70
N VAL A 65 0.68 -3.32 -15.66
CA VAL A 65 0.17 -4.01 -14.47
C VAL A 65 1.11 -5.12 -14.03
N PHE A 66 1.63 -5.90 -14.99
CA PHE A 66 2.63 -6.93 -14.73
C PHE A 66 3.94 -6.33 -14.20
N ALA A 67 4.47 -5.29 -14.84
CA ALA A 67 5.74 -4.66 -14.48
C ALA A 67 5.70 -4.00 -13.10
N MET A 68 4.62 -3.27 -12.76
CA MET A 68 4.42 -2.68 -11.44
C MET A 68 4.46 -3.74 -10.33
N SER A 69 3.76 -4.86 -10.54
CA SER A 69 3.72 -5.96 -9.56
C SER A 69 5.07 -6.67 -9.45
N LEU A 70 5.73 -6.91 -10.57
CA LEU A 70 7.05 -7.53 -10.61
C LEU A 70 8.11 -6.65 -9.95
N ALA A 71 8.04 -5.35 -10.15
CA ALA A 71 8.99 -4.38 -9.59
C ALA A 71 9.02 -4.39 -8.05
N GLY A 72 7.87 -4.50 -7.40
CA GLY A 72 7.76 -4.56 -5.94
C GLY A 72 8.14 -5.91 -5.32
N LEU A 73 8.04 -7.00 -6.09
CA LEU A 73 8.13 -8.37 -5.60
C LEU A 73 9.49 -8.73 -4.96
N PRO A 74 10.67 -8.37 -5.51
CA PRO A 74 11.95 -8.77 -4.94
C PRO A 74 12.18 -8.23 -3.52
N ALA A 75 11.90 -6.96 -3.27
CA ALA A 75 12.05 -6.34 -1.95
C ALA A 75 11.04 -6.93 -0.95
N LEU A 76 9.84 -7.22 -1.40
CA LEU A 76 8.78 -7.85 -0.61
C LEU A 76 9.15 -9.28 -0.23
N LEU A 77 9.63 -10.10 -1.17
CA LEU A 77 10.10 -11.47 -0.91
C LEU A 77 11.28 -11.47 0.05
N ALA A 78 12.26 -10.60 -0.15
CA ALA A 78 13.40 -10.48 0.75
C ALA A 78 12.95 -10.14 2.17
N THR A 79 12.03 -9.17 2.32
CA THR A 79 11.44 -8.80 3.61
C THR A 79 10.67 -9.96 4.22
N PHE A 80 9.82 -10.64 3.45
CA PHE A 80 9.05 -11.80 3.90
C PHE A 80 9.95 -12.91 4.44
N VAL A 81 11.00 -13.28 3.72
CA VAL A 81 11.94 -14.34 4.14
C VAL A 81 12.60 -13.99 5.48
N VAL A 82 13.03 -12.73 5.66
CA VAL A 82 13.66 -12.30 6.90
C VAL A 82 12.65 -12.30 8.05
N VAL A 83 11.44 -11.77 7.84
CA VAL A 83 10.39 -11.76 8.88
C VAL A 83 9.92 -13.18 9.21
N LEU A 84 9.84 -14.09 8.23
CA LEU A 84 9.48 -15.49 8.47
C LEU A 84 10.51 -16.22 9.35
N ARG A 85 11.81 -15.88 9.19
CA ARG A 85 12.91 -16.52 9.94
C ARG A 85 13.09 -15.95 11.35
N HIS A 86 12.84 -14.66 11.54
CA HIS A 86 13.18 -13.94 12.77
C HIS A 86 11.98 -13.32 13.47
N GLY A 87 10.79 -13.34 12.84
CA GLY A 87 9.56 -12.83 13.42
C GLY A 87 8.94 -13.84 14.38
N GLU A 88 8.59 -13.40 15.57
CA GLU A 88 8.00 -14.25 16.60
C GLU A 88 6.47 -14.28 16.52
N ASP A 89 5.85 -13.18 16.08
CA ASP A 89 4.40 -13.03 16.05
C ASP A 89 3.77 -13.68 14.81
N ARG A 90 3.11 -14.79 15.04
CA ARG A 90 2.27 -15.50 14.05
C ARG A 90 0.77 -15.34 14.31
N ALA A 91 0.41 -14.51 15.29
CA ALA A 91 -0.99 -14.23 15.55
C ALA A 91 -1.66 -13.61 14.32
N GLY A 92 -2.87 -14.02 14.03
CA GLY A 92 -3.61 -13.49 12.88
C GLY A 92 -3.25 -14.10 11.51
N MET A 93 -2.46 -15.19 11.44
CA MET A 93 -2.16 -15.87 10.16
C MET A 93 -3.41 -16.45 9.47
N TRP A 94 -4.55 -16.54 10.15
CA TRP A 94 -5.83 -16.84 9.50
C TRP A 94 -6.28 -15.76 8.49
N ILE A 95 -5.83 -14.50 8.69
CA ILE A 95 -6.20 -13.36 7.82
C ILE A 95 -5.67 -13.55 6.39
N PRO A 96 -4.35 -13.83 6.16
CA PRO A 96 -3.85 -14.16 4.83
C PRO A 96 -4.54 -15.36 4.18
N VAL A 97 -4.90 -16.38 4.98
CA VAL A 97 -5.63 -17.55 4.47
C VAL A 97 -7.02 -17.16 3.98
N ALA A 98 -7.77 -16.39 4.79
CA ALA A 98 -9.08 -15.89 4.41
C ALA A 98 -9.02 -15.00 3.17
N TRP A 99 -7.99 -14.14 3.08
CA TRP A 99 -7.75 -13.27 1.93
C TRP A 99 -7.44 -14.08 0.65
N ALA A 100 -6.54 -15.05 0.73
CA ALA A 100 -6.24 -15.94 -0.39
C ALA A 100 -7.48 -16.72 -0.85
N SER A 101 -8.30 -17.20 0.11
CA SER A 101 -9.54 -17.90 -0.18
C SER A 101 -10.56 -17.00 -0.89
N LEU A 102 -10.69 -15.74 -0.46
CA LEU A 102 -11.56 -14.75 -1.10
C LEU A 102 -11.13 -14.46 -2.54
N LEU A 103 -9.84 -14.22 -2.77
CA LEU A 103 -9.29 -14.00 -4.12
C LEU A 103 -9.50 -15.22 -5.02
N THR A 104 -9.28 -16.42 -4.49
CA THR A 104 -9.49 -17.67 -5.23
C THR A 104 -10.98 -17.84 -5.57
N ALA A 105 -11.87 -17.62 -4.62
CA ALA A 105 -13.32 -17.69 -4.85
C ALA A 105 -13.77 -16.67 -5.93
N ALA A 106 -13.24 -15.45 -5.87
CA ALA A 106 -13.53 -14.43 -6.88
C ALA A 106 -13.00 -14.81 -8.28
N ALA A 107 -11.80 -15.40 -8.35
CA ALA A 107 -11.24 -15.88 -9.60
C ALA A 107 -12.07 -17.05 -10.19
N VAL A 108 -12.51 -17.99 -9.35
CA VAL A 108 -13.41 -19.08 -9.77
C VAL A 108 -14.76 -18.55 -10.20
N ALA A 109 -15.30 -17.52 -9.54
CA ALA A 109 -16.58 -16.91 -9.89
C ALA A 109 -16.51 -16.03 -11.17
N ALA A 110 -15.34 -15.73 -11.70
CA ALA A 110 -15.16 -14.81 -12.82
C ALA A 110 -16.02 -15.12 -14.07
N PRO A 111 -16.31 -16.39 -14.44
CA PRO A 111 -17.18 -16.68 -15.57
C PRO A 111 -18.63 -16.19 -15.38
N TRP A 112 -19.11 -16.08 -14.14
CA TRP A 112 -20.46 -15.65 -13.80
C TRP A 112 -20.52 -14.21 -13.28
N ALA A 113 -19.41 -13.74 -12.71
CA ALA A 113 -19.27 -12.41 -12.12
C ALA A 113 -17.92 -11.79 -12.50
N PRO A 114 -17.70 -11.37 -13.75
CA PRO A 114 -16.39 -10.96 -14.26
C PRO A 114 -15.81 -9.73 -13.52
N ALA A 115 -16.66 -8.88 -12.96
CA ALA A 115 -16.22 -7.72 -12.18
C ALA A 115 -15.77 -8.08 -10.74
N ALA A 116 -16.11 -9.26 -10.22
CA ALA A 116 -15.83 -9.62 -8.83
C ALA A 116 -14.33 -9.66 -8.54
N PHE A 117 -13.55 -10.36 -9.35
CA PHE A 117 -12.11 -10.48 -9.14
C PHE A 117 -11.37 -9.14 -9.22
N PRO A 118 -11.55 -8.30 -10.27
CA PRO A 118 -10.92 -6.98 -10.34
C PRO A 118 -11.26 -6.07 -9.15
N VAL A 119 -12.52 -6.04 -8.73
CA VAL A 119 -12.96 -5.20 -7.60
C VAL A 119 -12.35 -5.67 -6.28
N ILE A 120 -12.39 -6.98 -6.01
CA ILE A 120 -11.78 -7.56 -4.80
C ILE A 120 -10.27 -7.36 -4.80
N LEU A 121 -9.62 -7.57 -5.94
CA LEU A 121 -8.18 -7.35 -6.08
C LEU A 121 -7.82 -5.88 -5.88
N GLY A 122 -8.57 -4.94 -6.47
CA GLY A 122 -8.41 -3.51 -6.22
C GLY A 122 -8.58 -3.15 -4.74
N GLY A 123 -9.48 -3.85 -4.03
CA GLY A 123 -9.69 -3.72 -2.59
C GLY A 123 -8.53 -4.22 -1.72
N SER A 124 -7.51 -4.87 -2.30
CA SER A 124 -6.37 -5.41 -1.55
C SER A 124 -5.62 -4.38 -0.71
N ILE A 125 -5.63 -3.11 -1.11
CA ILE A 125 -5.00 -2.00 -0.39
C ILE A 125 -5.62 -1.79 1.02
N LEU A 126 -6.87 -2.18 1.23
CA LEU A 126 -7.53 -2.03 2.53
C LEU A 126 -6.82 -2.81 3.64
N TRP A 127 -6.17 -3.93 3.32
CA TRP A 127 -5.39 -4.71 4.29
C TRP A 127 -4.17 -3.95 4.83
N TYR A 128 -3.67 -2.98 4.06
CA TYR A 128 -2.58 -2.10 4.49
C TYR A 128 -3.13 -0.83 5.15
N VAL A 129 -4.09 -0.19 4.53
CA VAL A 129 -4.57 1.15 4.91
C VAL A 129 -5.49 1.12 6.13
N ALA A 130 -6.44 0.16 6.22
CA ALA A 130 -7.42 0.16 7.29
C ALA A 130 -6.80 -0.04 8.69
N PRO A 131 -5.89 -1.01 8.92
CA PRO A 131 -5.23 -1.14 10.22
C PRO A 131 -4.43 0.12 10.59
N ALA A 132 -3.73 0.71 9.63
CA ALA A 132 -2.94 1.92 9.86
C ALA A 132 -3.82 3.13 10.19
N ALA A 133 -4.94 3.30 9.50
CA ALA A 133 -5.92 4.35 9.79
C ALA A 133 -6.52 4.18 11.18
N ILE A 134 -6.96 2.97 11.53
CA ILE A 134 -7.50 2.66 12.86
C ILE A 134 -6.46 2.98 13.94
N THR A 135 -5.22 2.57 13.77
CA THR A 135 -4.14 2.84 14.73
C THR A 135 -3.87 4.33 14.84
N ALA A 136 -3.79 5.06 13.72
CA ALA A 136 -3.58 6.51 13.72
C ALA A 136 -4.65 7.27 14.52
N TRP A 137 -5.91 6.85 14.44
CA TRP A 137 -7.02 7.52 15.12
C TRP A 137 -7.21 7.09 16.58
N ARG A 138 -6.78 5.88 16.95
CA ARG A 138 -6.89 5.35 18.31
C ARG A 138 -5.66 5.65 19.16
N SER A 139 -4.49 5.78 18.56
CA SER A 139 -3.26 6.05 19.30
C SER A 139 -3.19 7.50 19.78
N PRO A 140 -2.87 7.74 21.05
CA PRO A 140 -2.58 9.10 21.56
C PRO A 140 -1.25 9.62 20.99
N ASP A 141 -0.30 8.74 20.70
CA ASP A 141 0.99 9.08 20.08
C ASP A 141 1.04 8.58 18.63
N ILE A 142 1.30 9.51 17.71
CA ILE A 142 1.42 9.28 16.27
C ILE A 142 2.80 9.70 15.72
N SER A 143 3.78 9.94 16.60
CA SER A 143 5.13 10.37 16.22
C SER A 143 5.84 9.37 15.29
N GLY A 144 5.45 8.09 15.36
CA GLY A 144 5.97 7.04 14.48
C GLY A 144 5.37 7.01 13.07
N ILE A 145 4.36 7.84 12.77
CA ILE A 145 3.70 7.86 11.46
C ILE A 145 4.47 8.79 10.52
N ALA A 146 5.15 8.21 9.53
CA ALA A 146 5.85 8.97 8.50
C ALA A 146 4.88 9.52 7.45
N SER A 147 4.57 10.83 7.50
CA SER A 147 3.68 11.50 6.53
C SER A 147 4.11 11.29 5.08
N GLY A 148 5.43 11.23 4.83
CA GLY A 148 5.98 10.98 3.50
C GLY A 148 5.50 9.67 2.86
N THR A 149 5.35 8.60 3.64
CA THR A 149 4.82 7.32 3.15
C THR A 149 3.38 7.46 2.63
N TRP A 150 2.55 8.23 3.33
CA TRP A 150 1.16 8.45 2.95
C TRP A 150 1.01 9.40 1.76
N LEU A 151 1.91 10.39 1.62
CA LEU A 151 1.99 11.22 0.42
C LEU A 151 2.42 10.39 -0.80
N LEU A 152 3.39 9.49 -0.64
CA LEU A 152 3.77 8.54 -1.70
C LEU A 152 2.61 7.63 -2.08
N LEU A 153 1.79 7.19 -1.11
CA LEU A 153 0.61 6.38 -1.39
C LEU A 153 -0.47 7.16 -2.16
N VAL A 154 -0.64 8.46 -1.88
CA VAL A 154 -1.51 9.32 -2.70
C VAL A 154 -0.98 9.42 -4.13
N LEU A 155 0.33 9.64 -4.30
CA LEU A 155 0.95 9.71 -5.62
C LEU A 155 0.80 8.38 -6.39
N ASP A 156 1.02 7.27 -5.70
CA ASP A 156 0.82 5.93 -6.25
C ASP A 156 -0.63 5.71 -6.69
N GLY A 157 -1.59 6.10 -5.86
CA GLY A 157 -3.02 6.06 -6.19
C GLY A 157 -3.34 6.92 -7.42
N VAL A 158 -2.78 8.13 -7.52
CA VAL A 158 -3.00 9.00 -8.70
C VAL A 158 -2.43 8.36 -9.97
N LEU A 159 -1.23 7.80 -9.91
CA LEU A 159 -0.60 7.14 -11.06
C LEU A 159 -1.34 5.85 -11.44
N ALA A 160 -1.66 4.99 -10.46
CA ALA A 160 -2.38 3.75 -10.69
C ALA A 160 -3.81 4.00 -11.21
N GLY A 161 -4.50 5.01 -10.66
CA GLY A 161 -5.84 5.41 -11.13
C GLY A 161 -5.81 6.01 -12.51
N GLY A 162 -4.87 6.92 -12.77
CA GLY A 162 -4.66 7.49 -14.10
C GLY A 162 -4.37 6.41 -15.15
N TYR A 163 -3.49 5.46 -14.80
CA TYR A 163 -3.24 4.29 -15.63
C TYR A 163 -4.52 3.47 -15.85
N GLY A 164 -5.23 3.15 -14.76
CA GLY A 164 -6.44 2.34 -14.81
C GLY A 164 -7.53 2.93 -15.70
N VAL A 165 -7.68 4.25 -15.71
CA VAL A 165 -8.63 4.96 -16.61
C VAL A 165 -8.14 4.94 -18.06
N LEU A 166 -6.84 5.18 -18.29
CA LEU A 166 -6.26 5.24 -19.65
C LEU A 166 -6.20 3.87 -20.35
N ALA A 167 -5.96 2.81 -19.57
CA ALA A 167 -5.78 1.44 -20.05
C ALA A 167 -7.01 0.55 -19.84
N ASP A 168 -8.14 1.10 -19.32
CA ASP A 168 -9.37 0.37 -19.01
C ASP A 168 -9.14 -0.81 -18.05
N VAL A 169 -8.42 -0.55 -16.94
CA VAL A 169 -8.12 -1.54 -15.89
C VAL A 169 -8.91 -1.21 -14.61
N PRO A 170 -10.15 -1.75 -14.43
CA PRO A 170 -11.01 -1.39 -13.30
C PRO A 170 -10.42 -1.68 -11.92
N ALA A 171 -9.60 -2.73 -11.79
CA ALA A 171 -8.92 -3.06 -10.54
C ALA A 171 -8.00 -1.93 -10.09
N SER A 172 -7.26 -1.30 -11.02
CA SER A 172 -6.35 -0.17 -10.72
C SER A 172 -7.12 1.07 -10.30
N VAL A 173 -8.30 1.32 -10.88
CA VAL A 173 -9.18 2.43 -10.48
C VAL A 173 -9.72 2.19 -9.06
N THR A 174 -10.19 0.98 -8.76
CA THR A 174 -10.67 0.61 -7.42
C THR A 174 -9.56 0.75 -6.37
N TYR A 175 -8.37 0.23 -6.68
CA TYR A 175 -7.17 0.39 -5.84
C TYR A 175 -6.87 1.87 -5.56
N ALA A 176 -6.84 2.69 -6.61
CA ALA A 176 -6.51 4.10 -6.52
C ALA A 176 -7.46 4.88 -5.59
N VAL A 177 -8.76 4.69 -5.77
CA VAL A 177 -9.78 5.34 -4.92
C VAL A 177 -9.57 4.98 -3.46
N LEU A 178 -9.40 3.70 -3.15
CA LEU A 178 -9.23 3.22 -1.78
C LEU A 178 -7.87 3.64 -1.19
N ALA A 179 -6.80 3.65 -1.98
CA ALA A 179 -5.47 4.10 -1.57
C ALA A 179 -5.47 5.59 -1.21
N ILE A 180 -6.03 6.42 -2.10
CA ILE A 180 -6.10 7.88 -1.88
C ILE A 180 -6.98 8.19 -0.67
N LEU A 181 -8.19 7.63 -0.59
CA LEU A 181 -9.10 7.88 0.54
C LEU A 181 -8.45 7.47 1.87
N GLY A 182 -7.86 6.28 1.91
CA GLY A 182 -7.21 5.79 3.10
C GLY A 182 -5.98 6.60 3.50
N ALA A 183 -5.15 7.00 2.54
CA ALA A 183 -4.02 7.89 2.80
C ALA A 183 -4.48 9.24 3.34
N LEU A 184 -5.53 9.83 2.77
CA LEU A 184 -6.10 11.09 3.24
C LEU A 184 -6.64 10.98 4.67
N VAL A 185 -7.28 9.86 5.04
CA VAL A 185 -7.75 9.62 6.41
C VAL A 185 -6.58 9.66 7.40
N VAL A 186 -5.45 9.03 7.07
CA VAL A 186 -4.26 9.06 7.94
C VAL A 186 -3.61 10.44 7.95
N LEU A 187 -3.43 11.07 6.79
CA LEU A 187 -2.84 12.42 6.68
C LEU A 187 -3.67 13.47 7.43
N THR A 188 -5.00 13.40 7.36
CA THR A 188 -5.89 14.28 8.11
C THR A 188 -5.59 14.18 9.62
N ARG A 189 -5.41 12.98 10.15
CA ARG A 189 -5.06 12.77 11.56
C ARG A 189 -3.69 13.33 11.90
N VAL A 190 -2.70 13.15 11.01
CA VAL A 190 -1.35 13.70 11.18
C VAL A 190 -1.41 15.22 11.18
N TRP A 191 -2.07 15.85 10.21
CA TRP A 191 -2.18 17.29 10.08
C TRP A 191 -3.04 17.93 11.18
N TRP A 192 -4.09 17.24 11.66
CA TRP A 192 -4.90 17.75 12.78
C TRP A 192 -4.06 18.00 14.03
N ARG A 193 -3.00 17.25 14.25
CA ARG A 193 -2.06 17.51 15.35
C ARG A 193 -1.08 18.65 15.07
N TRP A 194 -0.81 18.92 13.79
CA TRP A 194 0.06 20.04 13.39
C TRP A 194 -0.71 21.36 13.25
N ALA A 195 -2.02 21.33 13.12
CA ALA A 195 -2.84 22.52 13.21
C ALA A 195 -2.65 23.12 14.62
N PRO A 196 -2.27 24.40 14.73
CA PRO A 196 -1.52 24.93 15.85
C PRO A 196 -2.28 24.79 17.15
N GLN A 197 -1.72 24.08 18.11
CA GLN A 197 -1.88 24.39 19.53
C GLN A 197 -1.24 25.76 19.84
N CYS A 198 -1.00 26.58 18.83
CA CYS A 198 -0.49 27.95 18.91
C CYS A 198 -1.52 28.95 19.48
N GLY A 199 -2.72 28.49 19.88
CA GLY A 199 -3.75 29.33 20.51
C GLY A 199 -3.69 29.38 22.04
N GLU A 200 -2.93 28.51 22.70
CA GLU A 200 -2.88 28.44 24.18
C GLU A 200 -1.45 28.48 24.74
N CYS A 201 -0.55 29.20 24.11
CA CYS A 201 0.66 29.64 24.80
C CYS A 201 0.34 30.82 25.70
N ALA A 202 -0.20 30.54 26.90
CA ALA A 202 -0.09 31.47 28.02
C ALA A 202 1.41 31.72 28.30
N PRO A 203 1.82 32.92 28.72
CA PRO A 203 3.20 33.38 28.75
C PRO A 203 3.97 32.84 29.95
N VAL A 204 4.32 31.55 29.96
CA VAL A 204 5.36 31.02 30.88
C VAL A 204 6.13 29.89 30.25
N ALA A 205 7.34 30.19 29.86
CA ALA A 205 8.55 29.37 29.82
C ALA A 205 8.57 28.00 29.06
N ARG A 206 9.35 28.03 27.95
CA ARG A 206 9.96 26.90 27.24
C ARG A 206 9.11 26.20 26.18
N CYS A 207 8.92 26.87 25.04
CA CYS A 207 8.76 26.19 23.77
C CYS A 207 10.13 25.63 23.32
N ASN A 208 10.36 24.34 23.49
CA ASN A 208 11.43 23.63 22.79
C ASN A 208 10.88 23.23 21.39
N CYS A 209 11.02 24.14 20.44
CA CYS A 209 10.87 23.81 19.03
C CYS A 209 12.14 23.04 18.60
N TYR A 210 12.09 21.72 18.56
CA TYR A 210 13.06 20.95 17.80
C TYR A 210 12.64 20.93 16.34
N ALA A 211 13.43 21.65 15.52
CA ALA A 211 13.45 21.56 14.07
C ALA A 211 13.98 20.18 13.60
#